data_680ac259f68dfbed25f1aa4e69686987
#
_entry.id   680ac259f68dfbed25f1aa4e69686987
#
_cell.length_a   1.000
_cell.length_b   1.000
_cell.length_c   1.000
_cell.angle_alpha   90.00
_cell.angle_beta   90.00
_cell.angle_gamma   90.00
#
_symmetry.space_group_name_H-M   'P 1'
#
loop_
_entity.id
_entity.type
_entity.pdbx_description
1 polymer ?
#
loop_
_entity_poly.entity_id
_entity_poly.type
_entity_poly.pdbx_seq_one_letter_code
_entity_poly.pdbx_strand_id
1 'polypeptide(L)'
;MLTKNQTIKTEITDMNNLGYGISRQDGIVIFTDGGVTGDVLEIKIIKTAKDYAVGRVERVLVPSEKRDDSLCKVSKRCGGCAFRGINREYELELKRGFVMSAFRKSRVDAVINPVLTDGVTCGYRNKVQYPVASGGDYGYYARHTHDIIKYDACLLSDPHLEPIARYASEYIKNTGANVRHIYLRRGQMTGETMFCLVSPSDRLPKEQALISGLTGRFPEIKSIVHNINRTGGNVILGKDVRVLYGRDRIEDVLCGCRFGISSLSFYQVNRGAAELLYREAIKRASSGSPERIADLYCGAGTIGISFAKAHPGISVTGVEIIPDAVKNAAENAELNGVSNAEFICADALTAPLDGFGCVMIDPPRKGMSQGLVGRLCRIKPPHIVYVSCEPATLARDAAALISAGYRMADVTPVDMFPGTGAVECVTDFVI
;
A
#
# COMPACT_ATOMS: atom_id res chain seq x y z
N MET A 1 -26.33 12.00 28.54
CA MET A 1 -24.90 12.31 28.27
C MET A 1 -24.08 11.06 28.56
N LEU A 2 -23.27 10.59 27.61
CA LEU A 2 -22.44 9.39 27.79
C LEU A 2 -21.31 9.62 28.78
N THR A 3 -21.05 8.64 29.65
CA THR A 3 -19.97 8.68 30.64
C THR A 3 -18.99 7.53 30.45
N LYS A 4 -17.72 7.73 30.82
CA LYS A 4 -16.71 6.68 30.78
C LYS A 4 -17.11 5.52 31.70
N ASN A 5 -16.88 4.28 31.26
CA ASN A 5 -17.26 3.02 31.89
C ASN A 5 -18.76 2.69 31.88
N GLN A 6 -19.59 3.54 31.28
CA GLN A 6 -20.99 3.22 31.06
C GLN A 6 -21.12 2.09 30.04
N THR A 7 -22.01 1.13 30.31
CA THR A 7 -22.41 0.09 29.36
C THR A 7 -23.73 0.49 28.72
N ILE A 8 -23.81 0.40 27.40
CA ILE A 8 -25.02 0.75 26.62
C ILE A 8 -25.29 -0.30 25.55
N LYS A 9 -26.56 -0.43 25.20
CA LYS A 9 -26.99 -1.18 24.01
C LYS A 9 -27.08 -0.21 22.83
N THR A 10 -26.50 -0.60 21.69
CA THR A 10 -26.52 0.23 20.48
C THR A 10 -26.53 -0.65 19.23
N GLU A 11 -27.08 -0.11 18.15
CA GLU A 11 -27.00 -0.69 16.81
C GLU A 11 -25.92 0.02 16.01
N ILE A 12 -25.08 -0.74 15.32
CA ILE A 12 -24.04 -0.22 14.44
C ILE A 12 -24.67 0.09 13.07
N THR A 13 -24.65 1.35 12.70
CA THR A 13 -25.28 1.83 11.45
C THR A 13 -24.33 1.97 10.27
N ASP A 14 -23.01 2.03 10.51
CA ASP A 14 -21.98 2.20 9.47
C ASP A 14 -20.61 1.73 9.99
N MET A 15 -19.62 1.67 9.12
CA MET A 15 -18.21 1.43 9.46
C MET A 15 -17.29 2.45 8.80
N ASN A 16 -16.22 2.84 9.48
CA ASN A 16 -15.18 3.67 8.89
C ASN A 16 -14.02 2.83 8.30
N ASN A 17 -13.12 3.51 7.57
CA ASN A 17 -11.94 2.90 6.94
C ASN A 17 -10.89 2.36 7.93
N LEU A 18 -11.01 2.67 9.22
CA LEU A 18 -10.16 2.12 10.27
C LEU A 18 -10.76 0.84 10.92
N GLY A 19 -11.94 0.41 10.48
CA GLY A 19 -12.62 -0.78 10.97
C GLY A 19 -13.42 -0.57 12.26
N TYR A 20 -13.71 0.68 12.63
CA TYR A 20 -14.63 0.97 13.72
C TYR A 20 -16.07 0.96 13.21
N GLY A 21 -16.94 0.24 13.90
CA GLY A 21 -18.38 0.42 13.75
C GLY A 21 -18.81 1.79 14.25
N ILE A 22 -19.78 2.39 13.58
CA ILE A 22 -20.32 3.72 13.90
C ILE A 22 -21.75 3.56 14.39
N SER A 23 -22.06 4.16 15.53
CA SER A 23 -23.41 4.34 16.04
C SER A 23 -23.60 5.74 16.56
N ARG A 24 -24.83 6.09 16.94
CA ARG A 24 -25.15 7.40 17.51
C ARG A 24 -26.07 7.23 18.71
N GLN A 25 -25.81 8.03 19.75
CA GLN A 25 -26.69 8.15 20.89
C GLN A 25 -26.74 9.61 21.38
N ASP A 26 -27.92 10.16 21.54
CA ASP A 26 -28.14 11.56 21.94
C ASP A 26 -27.35 12.56 21.07
N GLY A 27 -27.23 12.31 19.77
CA GLY A 27 -26.47 13.13 18.83
C GLY A 27 -24.95 12.91 18.84
N ILE A 28 -24.40 12.15 19.79
CA ILE A 28 -22.98 11.84 19.91
C ILE A 28 -22.66 10.64 19.03
N VAL A 29 -21.61 10.77 18.20
CA VAL A 29 -21.06 9.65 17.40
C VAL A 29 -20.26 8.72 18.31
N ILE A 30 -20.48 7.41 18.17
CA ILE A 30 -19.74 6.39 18.92
C ILE A 30 -18.97 5.53 17.92
N PHE A 31 -17.66 5.46 18.10
CA PHE A 31 -16.77 4.57 17.36
C PHE A 31 -16.56 3.30 18.17
N THR A 32 -16.99 2.14 17.67
CA THR A 32 -16.93 0.87 18.37
C THR A 32 -15.92 -0.07 17.74
N ASP A 33 -14.84 -0.40 18.45
CA ASP A 33 -13.86 -1.37 17.97
C ASP A 33 -14.49 -2.77 17.91
N GLY A 34 -14.45 -3.40 16.73
CA GLY A 34 -15.04 -4.70 16.46
C GLY A 34 -16.55 -4.71 16.19
N GLY A 35 -17.18 -3.54 16.06
CA GLY A 35 -18.58 -3.42 15.61
C GLY A 35 -18.69 -3.52 14.08
N VAL A 36 -19.67 -4.25 13.59
CA VAL A 36 -20.00 -4.40 12.16
C VAL A 36 -21.38 -3.83 11.90
N THR A 37 -21.56 -3.12 10.78
CA THR A 37 -22.85 -2.54 10.41
C THR A 37 -23.97 -3.59 10.44
N GLY A 38 -25.06 -3.29 11.14
CA GLY A 38 -26.19 -4.19 11.38
C GLY A 38 -26.08 -4.98 12.68
N ASP A 39 -24.95 -4.92 13.40
CA ASP A 39 -24.87 -5.52 14.73
C ASP A 39 -25.74 -4.77 15.73
N VAL A 40 -26.38 -5.52 16.64
CA VAL A 40 -26.87 -4.99 17.91
C VAL A 40 -25.90 -5.43 19.01
N LEU A 41 -25.26 -4.47 19.65
CA LEU A 41 -24.16 -4.70 20.59
C LEU A 41 -24.47 -4.15 21.97
N GLU A 42 -23.92 -4.81 22.99
CA GLU A 42 -23.66 -4.22 24.29
C GLU A 42 -22.20 -3.76 24.30
N ILE A 43 -21.98 -2.46 24.47
CA ILE A 43 -20.66 -1.83 24.42
C ILE A 43 -20.37 -1.07 25.70
N LYS A 44 -19.10 -1.07 26.10
CA LYS A 44 -18.59 -0.26 27.20
C LYS A 44 -17.91 0.99 26.64
N ILE A 45 -18.31 2.15 27.10
CA ILE A 45 -17.67 3.43 26.75
C ILE A 45 -16.32 3.51 27.43
N ILE A 46 -15.25 3.54 26.64
CA ILE A 46 -13.86 3.61 27.15
C ILE A 46 -13.27 5.02 27.09
N LYS A 47 -13.83 5.88 26.24
CA LYS A 47 -13.41 7.28 26.10
C LYS A 47 -14.60 8.14 25.70
N THR A 48 -14.68 9.35 26.25
CA THR A 48 -15.62 10.39 25.83
C THR A 48 -14.83 11.65 25.43
N ALA A 49 -15.30 12.32 24.38
CA ALA A 49 -14.82 13.62 23.92
C ALA A 49 -16.03 14.54 23.69
N LYS A 50 -15.81 15.78 23.29
CA LYS A 50 -16.89 16.76 23.06
C LYS A 50 -17.91 16.27 22.03
N ASP A 51 -17.43 15.72 20.90
CA ASP A 51 -18.24 15.42 19.72
C ASP A 51 -18.32 13.93 19.41
N TYR A 52 -17.62 13.06 20.16
CA TYR A 52 -17.62 11.62 19.96
C TYR A 52 -17.30 10.84 21.23
N ALA A 53 -17.64 9.55 21.21
CA ALA A 53 -17.21 8.58 22.20
C ALA A 53 -16.54 7.38 21.52
N VAL A 54 -15.77 6.61 22.27
CA VAL A 54 -15.19 5.34 21.82
C VAL A 54 -15.73 4.23 22.70
N GLY A 55 -16.29 3.21 22.07
CA GLY A 55 -16.82 2.01 22.71
C GLY A 55 -15.99 0.78 22.41
N ARG A 56 -16.02 -0.18 23.30
CA ARG A 56 -15.50 -1.55 23.12
C ARG A 56 -16.64 -2.54 23.25
N VAL A 57 -16.71 -3.50 22.34
CA VAL A 57 -17.71 -4.56 22.39
C VAL A 57 -17.51 -5.41 23.67
N GLU A 58 -18.53 -5.50 24.50
CA GLU A 58 -18.61 -6.44 25.62
C GLU A 58 -19.35 -7.72 25.17
N ARG A 59 -20.45 -7.57 24.44
CA ARG A 59 -21.25 -8.68 23.93
C ARG A 59 -21.94 -8.33 22.61
N VAL A 60 -21.96 -9.27 21.67
CA VAL A 60 -22.80 -9.22 20.47
C VAL A 60 -24.16 -9.80 20.85
N LEU A 61 -25.20 -8.97 20.79
CA LEU A 61 -26.57 -9.38 21.13
C LEU A 61 -27.28 -9.98 19.92
N VAL A 62 -27.15 -9.32 18.76
CA VAL A 62 -27.61 -9.80 17.47
C VAL A 62 -26.48 -9.58 16.46
N PRO A 63 -25.88 -10.64 15.93
CA PRO A 63 -24.84 -10.50 14.91
C PRO A 63 -25.42 -10.05 13.57
N SER A 64 -24.69 -9.21 12.86
CA SER A 64 -25.00 -8.82 11.50
C SER A 64 -24.72 -9.96 10.50
N GLU A 65 -25.53 -10.06 9.44
CA GLU A 65 -25.26 -10.96 8.30
C GLU A 65 -24.00 -10.57 7.51
N LYS A 66 -23.50 -9.33 7.69
CA LYS A 66 -22.27 -8.84 7.11
C LYS A 66 -21.01 -9.32 7.83
N ARG A 67 -21.16 -9.96 8.99
CA ARG A 67 -20.05 -10.60 9.70
C ARG A 67 -19.56 -11.82 8.94
N ASP A 68 -18.27 -12.04 9.03
CA ASP A 68 -17.63 -13.29 8.63
C ASP A 68 -16.67 -13.75 9.73
N ASP A 69 -16.54 -15.07 9.89
CA ASP A 69 -15.58 -15.63 10.84
C ASP A 69 -14.17 -15.48 10.29
N SER A 70 -13.36 -14.70 11.00
CA SER A 70 -11.97 -14.54 10.62
C SER A 70 -11.17 -15.83 10.85
N LEU A 71 -10.59 -16.37 9.79
CA LEU A 71 -9.63 -17.48 9.86
C LEU A 71 -8.32 -17.10 10.57
N CYS A 72 -8.06 -15.82 10.78
CA CYS A 72 -6.87 -15.32 11.45
C CYS A 72 -7.04 -15.34 12.98
N LYS A 73 -6.29 -16.23 13.66
CA LYS A 73 -6.36 -16.42 15.11
C LYS A 73 -6.01 -15.18 15.95
N VAL A 74 -5.30 -14.22 15.36
CA VAL A 74 -4.86 -12.99 16.05
C VAL A 74 -5.58 -11.73 15.58
N SER A 75 -6.59 -11.84 14.73
CA SER A 75 -7.30 -10.72 14.12
C SER A 75 -7.83 -9.69 15.11
N LYS A 76 -8.27 -10.12 16.30
CA LYS A 76 -8.76 -9.24 17.37
C LYS A 76 -7.66 -8.40 18.03
N ARG A 77 -6.41 -8.82 17.93
CA ARG A 77 -5.26 -8.16 18.58
C ARG A 77 -4.33 -7.47 17.59
N CYS A 78 -4.15 -8.07 16.41
CA CYS A 78 -3.26 -7.57 15.37
C CYS A 78 -3.78 -6.28 14.73
N GLY A 79 -2.90 -5.29 14.54
CA GLY A 79 -3.21 -4.01 13.89
C GLY A 79 -3.24 -4.06 12.35
N GLY A 80 -2.93 -5.22 11.73
CA GLY A 80 -2.70 -5.29 10.29
C GLY A 80 -3.96 -5.31 9.41
N CYS A 81 -5.11 -5.75 9.94
CA CYS A 81 -6.33 -5.92 9.16
C CYS A 81 -7.55 -5.34 9.88
N ALA A 82 -8.12 -4.28 9.32
CA ALA A 82 -9.30 -3.62 9.88
C ALA A 82 -10.61 -4.39 9.59
N PHE A 83 -10.66 -5.14 8.46
CA PHE A 83 -11.88 -5.73 7.91
C PHE A 83 -11.92 -7.28 7.95
N ARG A 84 -11.13 -7.90 8.81
CA ARG A 84 -11.10 -9.37 8.94
C ARG A 84 -12.34 -10.00 9.58
N GLY A 85 -13.29 -9.25 10.04
CA GLY A 85 -14.52 -9.73 10.65
C GLY A 85 -15.77 -9.47 9.81
N ILE A 86 -15.62 -9.10 8.55
CA ILE A 86 -16.72 -8.84 7.61
C ILE A 86 -16.58 -9.68 6.34
N ASN A 87 -17.71 -9.98 5.71
CA ASN A 87 -17.72 -10.71 4.45
C ASN A 87 -17.15 -9.85 3.32
N ARG A 88 -16.70 -10.52 2.27
CA ARG A 88 -16.00 -9.90 1.16
C ARG A 88 -16.84 -8.92 0.36
N GLU A 89 -18.10 -9.22 0.15
CA GLU A 89 -19.04 -8.37 -0.59
C GLU A 89 -19.17 -7.02 0.12
N TYR A 90 -19.42 -7.06 1.42
CA TYR A 90 -19.56 -5.84 2.22
C TYR A 90 -18.24 -5.04 2.31
N GLU A 91 -17.09 -5.70 2.36
CA GLU A 91 -15.79 -5.01 2.28
C GLU A 91 -15.68 -4.16 1.00
N LEU A 92 -16.07 -4.70 -0.16
CA LEU A 92 -16.04 -3.97 -1.43
C LEU A 92 -17.06 -2.83 -1.47
N GLU A 93 -18.25 -3.03 -0.92
CA GLU A 93 -19.25 -1.96 -0.76
C GLU A 93 -18.72 -0.81 0.08
N LEU A 94 -18.10 -1.11 1.23
CA LEU A 94 -17.48 -0.10 2.10
C LEU A 94 -16.39 0.68 1.37
N LYS A 95 -15.48 0.01 0.66
CA LYS A 95 -14.42 0.66 -0.11
C LYS A 95 -14.98 1.62 -1.16
N ARG A 96 -15.99 1.18 -1.91
CA ARG A 96 -16.70 2.06 -2.83
C ARG A 96 -17.37 3.24 -2.12
N GLY A 97 -18.02 2.98 -0.98
CA GLY A 97 -18.65 3.98 -0.13
C GLY A 97 -17.69 5.04 0.39
N PHE A 98 -16.45 4.66 0.73
CA PHE A 98 -15.42 5.61 1.15
C PHE A 98 -15.03 6.57 0.03
N VAL A 99 -14.87 6.06 -1.20
CA VAL A 99 -14.61 6.91 -2.37
C VAL A 99 -15.77 7.86 -2.61
N MET A 100 -17.01 7.35 -2.66
CA MET A 100 -18.22 8.19 -2.81
C MET A 100 -18.30 9.28 -1.73
N SER A 101 -18.01 8.92 -0.48
CA SER A 101 -18.02 9.87 0.65
C SER A 101 -16.96 10.96 0.53
N ALA A 102 -15.75 10.62 0.03
CA ALA A 102 -14.68 11.57 -0.20
C ALA A 102 -15.05 12.62 -1.24
N PHE A 103 -15.59 12.20 -2.38
CA PHE A 103 -16.03 13.09 -3.45
C PHE A 103 -17.20 13.97 -3.03
N ARG A 104 -18.20 13.40 -2.36
CA ARG A 104 -19.33 14.16 -1.80
C ARG A 104 -18.90 15.25 -0.82
N LYS A 105 -17.94 14.94 0.08
CA LYS A 105 -17.37 15.93 1.03
C LYS A 105 -16.64 17.07 0.32
N SER A 106 -15.99 16.78 -0.79
CA SER A 106 -15.32 17.78 -1.63
C SER A 106 -16.28 18.50 -2.60
N ARG A 107 -17.58 18.20 -2.55
CA ARG A 107 -18.63 18.76 -3.43
C ARG A 107 -18.35 18.53 -4.91
N VAL A 108 -17.74 17.40 -5.22
CA VAL A 108 -17.50 16.94 -6.59
C VAL A 108 -18.51 15.86 -6.92
N ASP A 109 -19.28 16.07 -7.98
CA ASP A 109 -20.16 15.04 -8.55
C ASP A 109 -19.30 14.07 -9.35
N ALA A 110 -19.34 12.79 -8.98
CA ALA A 110 -18.49 11.76 -9.54
C ALA A 110 -19.23 10.45 -9.70
N VAL A 111 -19.09 9.83 -10.86
CA VAL A 111 -19.53 8.45 -11.09
C VAL A 111 -18.45 7.52 -10.52
N ILE A 112 -18.80 6.72 -9.51
CA ILE A 112 -17.88 5.77 -8.88
C ILE A 112 -18.23 4.36 -9.35
N ASN A 113 -17.31 3.74 -10.07
CA ASN A 113 -17.46 2.38 -10.59
C ASN A 113 -17.48 1.33 -9.45
N PRO A 114 -17.91 0.09 -9.72
CA PRO A 114 -17.64 -1.03 -8.86
C PRO A 114 -16.13 -1.18 -8.59
N VAL A 115 -15.77 -1.68 -7.41
CA VAL A 115 -14.35 -1.89 -7.05
C VAL A 115 -13.77 -3.02 -7.88
N LEU A 116 -12.68 -2.75 -8.59
CA LEU A 116 -11.91 -3.78 -9.29
C LEU A 116 -11.15 -4.64 -8.29
N THR A 117 -11.16 -5.94 -8.50
CA THR A 117 -10.45 -6.92 -7.66
C THR A 117 -10.04 -8.12 -8.50
N ASP A 118 -8.88 -8.71 -8.20
CA ASP A 118 -8.44 -9.99 -8.77
C ASP A 118 -9.03 -11.21 -8.03
N GLY A 119 -9.84 -10.96 -6.97
CA GLY A 119 -10.44 -11.99 -6.14
C GLY A 119 -9.51 -12.59 -5.09
N VAL A 120 -8.21 -12.28 -5.11
CA VAL A 120 -7.22 -12.84 -4.19
C VAL A 120 -7.24 -12.09 -2.85
N THR A 121 -7.65 -12.76 -1.78
CA THR A 121 -7.75 -12.17 -0.43
C THR A 121 -6.68 -12.63 0.54
N CYS A 122 -5.93 -13.67 0.19
CA CYS A 122 -4.87 -14.27 1.01
C CYS A 122 -3.61 -14.49 0.17
N GLY A 123 -2.43 -14.52 0.80
CA GLY A 123 -1.15 -14.79 0.15
C GLY A 123 -0.68 -13.72 -0.84
N TYR A 124 -1.38 -12.60 -0.94
CA TYR A 124 -1.09 -11.58 -1.95
C TYR A 124 0.11 -10.69 -1.62
N ARG A 125 0.49 -10.62 -0.33
CA ARG A 125 1.52 -9.71 0.14
C ARG A 125 2.91 -10.27 -0.11
N ASN A 126 3.58 -9.78 -1.12
CA ASN A 126 4.91 -10.20 -1.54
C ASN A 126 6.05 -9.64 -0.68
N LYS A 127 5.75 -8.77 0.28
CA LYS A 127 6.73 -8.14 1.17
C LYS A 127 6.25 -8.15 2.61
N VAL A 128 7.13 -8.55 3.53
CA VAL A 128 6.92 -8.51 4.97
C VAL A 128 8.08 -7.81 5.68
N GLN A 129 7.76 -7.15 6.78
CA GLN A 129 8.72 -6.46 7.65
C GLN A 129 8.33 -6.79 9.09
N TYR A 130 8.86 -7.90 9.59
CA TYR A 130 8.55 -8.37 10.93
C TYR A 130 9.41 -7.66 11.97
N PRO A 131 8.84 -6.94 12.94
CA PRO A 131 9.58 -6.51 14.11
C PRO A 131 10.05 -7.73 14.91
N VAL A 132 11.26 -7.64 15.47
CA VAL A 132 11.87 -8.67 16.29
C VAL A 132 11.89 -8.21 17.74
N ALA A 133 11.35 -9.04 18.63
CA ALA A 133 11.39 -8.82 20.07
C ALA A 133 12.78 -9.16 20.64
N SER A 134 13.07 -8.64 21.84
CA SER A 134 14.23 -9.08 22.62
C SER A 134 14.16 -10.60 22.82
N GLY A 135 15.18 -11.34 22.41
CA GLY A 135 15.17 -12.80 22.43
C GLY A 135 14.85 -13.47 21.09
N GLY A 136 14.63 -12.70 20.00
CA GLY A 136 14.60 -13.22 18.65
C GLY A 136 13.22 -13.68 18.13
N ASP A 137 12.16 -13.56 18.94
CA ASP A 137 10.81 -13.79 18.46
C ASP A 137 10.35 -12.66 17.52
N TYR A 138 9.56 -12.99 16.52
CA TYR A 138 9.04 -12.04 15.55
C TYR A 138 7.51 -12.13 15.42
N GLY A 139 6.92 -11.13 14.77
CA GLY A 139 5.47 -11.12 14.55
C GLY A 139 4.97 -9.78 14.02
N TYR A 140 3.83 -9.34 14.54
CA TYR A 140 3.20 -8.09 14.15
C TYR A 140 2.89 -7.23 15.38
N TYR A 141 2.84 -5.92 15.21
CA TYR A 141 2.42 -5.02 16.28
C TYR A 141 0.94 -5.21 16.62
N ALA A 142 0.65 -5.22 17.91
CA ALA A 142 -0.71 -5.13 18.40
C ALA A 142 -1.29 -3.73 18.09
N ARG A 143 -2.63 -3.67 17.98
CA ARG A 143 -3.31 -2.40 17.71
C ARG A 143 -2.91 -1.35 18.74
N HIS A 144 -2.55 -0.15 18.25
CA HIS A 144 -2.23 1.02 19.06
C HIS A 144 -1.03 0.87 20.02
N THR A 145 -0.23 -0.19 19.88
CA THR A 145 0.96 -0.42 20.71
C THR A 145 2.14 -0.84 19.83
N HIS A 146 3.31 -0.97 20.46
CA HIS A 146 4.50 -1.60 19.86
C HIS A 146 4.74 -3.02 20.42
N ASP A 147 3.76 -3.60 21.11
CA ASP A 147 3.85 -4.97 21.59
C ASP A 147 3.81 -5.93 20.40
N ILE A 148 4.75 -6.87 20.37
CA ILE A 148 4.84 -7.83 19.28
C ILE A 148 3.95 -9.04 19.61
N ILE A 149 2.97 -9.27 18.74
CA ILE A 149 2.18 -10.49 18.73
C ILE A 149 2.96 -11.53 17.93
N LYS A 150 3.46 -12.56 18.62
CA LYS A 150 4.06 -13.73 17.98
C LYS A 150 3.04 -14.40 17.08
N TYR A 151 3.25 -14.37 15.81
CA TYR A 151 2.36 -14.99 14.84
C TYR A 151 3.07 -15.22 13.52
N ASP A 152 3.13 -16.46 13.14
CA ASP A 152 3.89 -16.98 12.02
C ASP A 152 3.04 -17.57 10.89
N ALA A 153 1.76 -17.21 10.84
CA ALA A 153 0.81 -17.72 9.85
C ALA A 153 -0.11 -16.60 9.33
N CYS A 154 0.46 -15.43 8.97
CA CYS A 154 -0.30 -14.32 8.45
C CYS A 154 -0.95 -14.68 7.11
N LEU A 155 -2.28 -14.64 7.07
CA LEU A 155 -3.04 -14.98 5.86
C LEU A 155 -2.77 -14.04 4.68
N LEU A 156 -2.29 -12.80 4.92
CA LEU A 156 -1.99 -11.86 3.85
C LEU A 156 -0.64 -12.13 3.19
N SER A 157 0.33 -12.62 3.95
CA SER A 157 1.71 -12.80 3.48
C SER A 157 1.81 -13.98 2.52
N ASP A 158 2.68 -13.86 1.53
CA ASP A 158 3.07 -14.98 0.68
C ASP A 158 3.60 -16.12 1.59
N PRO A 159 3.03 -17.33 1.50
CA PRO A 159 3.35 -18.41 2.43
C PRO A 159 4.81 -18.90 2.34
N HIS A 160 5.50 -18.64 1.23
CA HIS A 160 6.92 -19.00 1.07
C HIS A 160 7.84 -18.16 1.95
N LEU A 161 7.40 -17.01 2.44
CA LEU A 161 8.22 -16.13 3.29
C LEU A 161 8.32 -16.62 4.74
N GLU A 162 7.33 -17.35 5.22
CA GLU A 162 7.23 -17.77 6.62
C GLU A 162 8.35 -18.74 7.06
N PRO A 163 8.67 -19.81 6.30
CA PRO A 163 9.79 -20.69 6.66
C PRO A 163 11.12 -19.96 6.77
N ILE A 164 11.34 -18.96 5.91
CA ILE A 164 12.56 -18.14 5.90
C ILE A 164 12.61 -17.23 7.14
N ALA A 165 11.47 -16.62 7.52
CA ALA A 165 11.38 -15.79 8.72
C ALA A 165 11.63 -16.62 9.99
N ARG A 166 11.12 -17.85 10.04
CA ARG A 166 11.35 -18.78 11.14
C ARG A 166 12.82 -19.14 11.28
N TYR A 167 13.49 -19.46 10.17
CA TYR A 167 14.93 -19.72 10.15
C TYR A 167 15.72 -18.50 10.66
N ALA A 168 15.34 -17.29 10.25
CA ALA A 168 15.96 -16.07 10.74
C ALA A 168 15.78 -15.89 12.26
N SER A 169 14.60 -16.17 12.79
CA SER A 169 14.34 -16.13 14.24
C SER A 169 15.23 -17.12 15.00
N GLU A 170 15.37 -18.35 14.52
CA GLU A 170 16.25 -19.36 15.12
C GLU A 170 17.71 -18.91 15.11
N TYR A 171 18.18 -18.35 13.99
CA TYR A 171 19.54 -17.77 13.91
C TYR A 171 19.72 -16.65 14.94
N ILE A 172 18.75 -15.72 15.06
CA ILE A 172 18.83 -14.61 16.01
C ILE A 172 18.92 -15.14 17.45
N LYS A 173 18.09 -16.12 17.82
CA LYS A 173 18.08 -16.76 19.14
C LYS A 173 19.42 -17.44 19.46
N ASN A 174 19.97 -18.17 18.49
CA ASN A 174 21.20 -18.96 18.68
C ASN A 174 22.48 -18.12 18.69
N THR A 175 22.42 -16.90 18.18
CA THR A 175 23.60 -16.02 18.06
C THR A 175 23.55 -14.80 18.96
N GLY A 176 22.38 -14.45 19.49
CA GLY A 176 22.18 -13.20 20.20
C GLY A 176 22.28 -11.96 19.29
N ALA A 177 22.11 -12.12 17.98
CA ALA A 177 22.18 -11.00 17.03
C ALA A 177 21.20 -9.89 17.39
N ASN A 178 21.70 -8.64 17.45
CA ASN A 178 20.84 -7.48 17.70
C ASN A 178 20.15 -7.07 16.40
N VAL A 179 18.98 -7.67 16.14
CA VAL A 179 18.16 -7.45 14.93
C VAL A 179 16.88 -6.74 15.31
N ARG A 180 16.55 -5.67 14.59
CA ARG A 180 15.29 -4.92 14.76
C ARG A 180 14.14 -5.49 13.93
N HIS A 181 14.43 -5.87 12.68
CA HIS A 181 13.41 -6.38 11.76
C HIS A 181 13.99 -7.48 10.87
N ILE A 182 13.13 -8.44 10.54
CA ILE A 182 13.32 -9.38 9.44
C ILE A 182 12.52 -8.83 8.28
N TYR A 183 13.19 -8.47 7.19
CA TYR A 183 12.57 -8.00 5.96
C TYR A 183 12.71 -9.09 4.90
N LEU A 184 11.59 -9.49 4.30
CA LEU A 184 11.55 -10.45 3.21
C LEU A 184 10.72 -9.87 2.06
N ARG A 185 11.16 -10.13 0.84
CA ARG A 185 10.44 -9.77 -0.38
C ARG A 185 10.57 -10.90 -1.40
N ARG A 186 9.46 -11.20 -2.08
CA ARG A 186 9.41 -12.23 -3.11
C ARG A 186 8.92 -11.65 -4.42
N GLY A 187 9.58 -11.96 -5.53
CA GLY A 187 9.04 -11.82 -6.86
C GLY A 187 8.03 -12.95 -7.10
N GLN A 188 6.74 -12.61 -7.13
CA GLN A 188 5.69 -13.65 -7.19
C GLN A 188 5.69 -14.41 -8.51
N MET A 189 6.10 -13.79 -9.62
CA MET A 189 6.19 -14.45 -10.93
C MET A 189 7.52 -15.18 -11.12
N THR A 190 8.61 -14.64 -10.60
CA THR A 190 9.96 -15.25 -10.77
C THR A 190 10.26 -16.26 -9.67
N GLY A 191 9.60 -16.17 -8.52
CA GLY A 191 9.93 -16.94 -7.33
C GLY A 191 11.16 -16.46 -6.60
N GLU A 192 11.90 -15.48 -7.11
CA GLU A 192 13.10 -14.96 -6.47
C GLU A 192 12.78 -14.30 -5.13
N THR A 193 13.58 -14.60 -4.12
CA THR A 193 13.37 -14.06 -2.77
C THR A 193 14.59 -13.26 -2.30
N MET A 194 14.33 -12.09 -1.73
CA MET A 194 15.29 -11.28 -0.99
C MET A 194 15.09 -11.50 0.49
N PHE A 195 16.21 -11.81 1.17
CA PHE A 195 16.31 -11.84 2.62
C PHE A 195 17.11 -10.63 3.11
N CYS A 196 16.56 -9.91 4.10
CA CYS A 196 17.25 -8.77 4.69
C CYS A 196 17.08 -8.78 6.22
N LEU A 197 18.18 -8.66 6.96
CA LEU A 197 18.15 -8.33 8.38
C LEU A 197 18.45 -6.85 8.57
N VAL A 198 17.63 -6.20 9.39
CA VAL A 198 17.80 -4.81 9.78
C VAL A 198 18.36 -4.76 11.19
N SER A 199 19.55 -4.22 11.36
CA SER A 199 20.21 -4.12 12.66
C SER A 199 20.97 -2.80 12.83
N PRO A 200 21.26 -2.37 14.07
CA PRO A 200 22.12 -1.20 14.29
C PRO A 200 23.61 -1.51 14.15
N SER A 201 24.00 -2.79 14.10
CA SER A 201 25.37 -3.26 14.07
C SER A 201 25.95 -3.24 12.65
N ASP A 202 27.26 -3.03 12.51
CA ASP A 202 27.95 -3.05 11.21
C ASP A 202 28.10 -4.47 10.63
N ARG A 203 28.09 -5.48 11.49
CA ARG A 203 28.21 -6.88 11.12
C ARG A 203 27.26 -7.74 11.95
N LEU A 204 26.84 -8.85 11.35
CA LEU A 204 26.06 -9.88 12.01
C LEU A 204 26.98 -10.96 12.59
N PRO A 205 26.72 -11.53 13.77
CA PRO A 205 27.49 -12.63 14.29
C PRO A 205 27.32 -13.87 13.40
N LYS A 206 28.39 -14.65 13.19
CA LYS A 206 28.37 -15.88 12.38
C LYS A 206 27.74 -15.70 10.98
N GLU A 207 28.03 -14.58 10.34
CA GLU A 207 27.45 -14.14 9.07
C GLU A 207 27.54 -15.22 7.97
N GLN A 208 28.71 -15.91 7.86
CA GLN A 208 28.90 -16.97 6.88
C GLN A 208 28.00 -18.20 7.12
N ALA A 209 27.75 -18.55 8.38
CA ALA A 209 26.83 -19.65 8.71
C ALA A 209 25.39 -19.30 8.37
N LEU A 210 24.98 -18.03 8.56
CA LEU A 210 23.67 -17.54 8.12
C LEU A 210 23.52 -17.68 6.60
N ILE A 211 24.50 -17.21 5.82
CA ILE A 211 24.48 -17.28 4.37
C ILE A 211 24.39 -18.74 3.91
N SER A 212 25.29 -19.61 4.36
CA SER A 212 25.30 -21.01 3.97
C SER A 212 24.01 -21.75 4.33
N GLY A 213 23.46 -21.47 5.52
CA GLY A 213 22.22 -22.09 5.97
C GLY A 213 20.99 -21.63 5.18
N LEU A 214 20.91 -20.33 4.83
CA LEU A 214 19.84 -19.79 4.01
C LEU A 214 19.90 -20.33 2.58
N THR A 215 21.06 -20.25 1.92
CA THR A 215 21.22 -20.66 0.53
C THR A 215 21.07 -22.17 0.34
N GLY A 216 21.52 -22.98 1.31
CA GLY A 216 21.37 -24.42 1.29
C GLY A 216 19.93 -24.90 1.52
N ARG A 217 19.12 -24.15 2.25
CA ARG A 217 17.75 -24.53 2.62
C ARG A 217 16.68 -23.90 1.71
N PHE A 218 16.96 -22.72 1.17
CA PHE A 218 16.02 -21.91 0.38
C PHE A 218 16.68 -21.45 -0.93
N PRO A 219 16.72 -22.31 -1.96
CA PRO A 219 17.40 -22.04 -3.23
C PRO A 219 16.78 -20.88 -4.02
N GLU A 220 15.55 -20.48 -3.68
CA GLU A 220 14.87 -19.32 -4.23
C GLU A 220 15.46 -17.99 -3.74
N ILE A 221 16.27 -17.98 -2.69
CA ILE A 221 16.96 -16.76 -2.21
C ILE A 221 18.05 -16.37 -3.20
N LYS A 222 17.88 -15.23 -3.87
CA LYS A 222 18.81 -14.66 -4.85
C LYS A 222 19.53 -13.43 -4.32
N SER A 223 19.07 -12.90 -3.20
CA SER A 223 19.64 -11.72 -2.54
C SER A 223 19.61 -11.91 -1.03
N ILE A 224 20.76 -11.79 -0.38
CA ILE A 224 20.87 -11.65 1.08
C ILE A 224 21.54 -10.31 1.36
N VAL A 225 20.84 -9.44 2.06
CA VAL A 225 21.34 -8.10 2.41
C VAL A 225 21.27 -7.86 3.91
N HIS A 226 22.19 -7.07 4.40
CA HIS A 226 22.19 -6.53 5.74
C HIS A 226 21.97 -5.02 5.66
N ASN A 227 20.84 -4.55 6.17
CA ASN A 227 20.52 -3.14 6.26
C ASN A 227 20.92 -2.61 7.65
N ILE A 228 21.79 -1.60 7.66
CA ILE A 228 22.28 -1.01 8.88
C ILE A 228 21.44 0.22 9.21
N ASN A 229 20.68 0.12 10.30
CA ASN A 229 19.87 1.22 10.79
C ASN A 229 20.12 1.50 12.27
N ARG A 230 20.90 2.53 12.55
CA ARG A 230 21.24 2.99 13.89
C ARG A 230 20.25 3.99 14.47
N THR A 231 19.26 4.44 13.65
CA THR A 231 18.27 5.43 14.12
C THR A 231 17.20 4.77 14.97
N GLY A 232 16.75 5.44 16.02
CA GLY A 232 15.52 5.08 16.73
C GLY A 232 14.28 5.52 15.94
N GLY A 233 13.09 4.98 16.27
CA GLY A 233 11.81 5.42 15.74
C GLY A 233 11.25 4.54 14.62
N ASN A 234 10.30 5.10 13.84
CA ASN A 234 9.44 4.35 12.93
C ASN A 234 10.07 4.02 11.57
N VAL A 235 11.24 4.57 11.26
CA VAL A 235 11.97 4.25 10.02
C VAL A 235 12.60 2.86 10.17
N ILE A 236 12.16 1.91 9.34
CA ILE A 236 12.62 0.52 9.41
C ILE A 236 13.97 0.37 8.73
N LEU A 237 14.10 0.80 7.47
CA LEU A 237 15.33 0.64 6.69
C LEU A 237 16.21 1.88 6.80
N GLY A 238 17.50 1.66 7.09
CA GLY A 238 18.54 2.66 6.98
C GLY A 238 19.03 2.83 5.54
N LYS A 239 19.88 3.81 5.29
CA LYS A 239 20.48 4.05 3.97
C LYS A 239 21.61 3.09 3.64
N ASP A 240 22.32 2.58 4.65
CA ASP A 240 23.48 1.72 4.49
C ASP A 240 23.04 0.27 4.29
N VAL A 241 23.39 -0.30 3.14
CA VAL A 241 23.05 -1.67 2.75
C VAL A 241 24.33 -2.42 2.36
N ARG A 242 24.56 -3.58 2.96
CA ARG A 242 25.63 -4.52 2.61
C ARG A 242 25.03 -5.73 1.93
N VAL A 243 25.49 -6.05 0.73
CA VAL A 243 25.14 -7.30 0.05
C VAL A 243 26.03 -8.41 0.65
N LEU A 244 25.41 -9.43 1.24
CA LEU A 244 26.08 -10.56 1.85
C LEU A 244 26.17 -11.75 0.90
N TYR A 245 25.19 -11.90 0.00
CA TYR A 245 25.15 -12.97 -0.99
C TYR A 245 24.30 -12.56 -2.20
N GLY A 246 24.72 -13.01 -3.37
CA GLY A 246 23.99 -12.85 -4.64
C GLY A 246 23.93 -11.40 -5.13
N ARG A 247 22.78 -10.98 -5.58
CA ARG A 247 22.55 -9.64 -6.13
C ARG A 247 22.03 -8.67 -5.07
N ASP A 248 22.18 -7.38 -5.30
CA ASP A 248 21.59 -6.30 -4.46
C ASP A 248 20.06 -6.19 -4.62
N ARG A 249 19.50 -6.94 -5.57
CA ARG A 249 18.08 -6.92 -5.99
C ARG A 249 17.57 -8.31 -6.34
N ILE A 250 16.25 -8.44 -6.35
CA ILE A 250 15.52 -9.55 -6.97
C ILE A 250 14.74 -9.02 -8.18
N GLU A 251 14.23 -9.92 -9.00
CA GLU A 251 13.39 -9.56 -10.12
C GLU A 251 11.96 -10.07 -9.93
N ASP A 252 10.99 -9.30 -10.45
CA ASP A 252 9.59 -9.75 -10.60
C ASP A 252 9.03 -9.29 -11.95
N VAL A 253 7.86 -9.82 -12.33
CA VAL A 253 7.16 -9.44 -13.56
C VAL A 253 5.82 -8.80 -13.22
N LEU A 254 5.58 -7.61 -13.78
CA LEU A 254 4.35 -6.83 -13.63
C LEU A 254 3.95 -6.26 -15.00
N CYS A 255 2.70 -6.45 -15.42
CA CYS A 255 2.21 -6.03 -16.74
C CYS A 255 3.09 -6.49 -17.91
N GLY A 256 3.68 -7.70 -17.81
CA GLY A 256 4.58 -8.26 -18.83
C GLY A 256 5.98 -7.64 -18.88
N CYS A 257 6.29 -6.72 -17.97
CA CYS A 257 7.62 -6.13 -17.80
C CYS A 257 8.35 -6.72 -16.61
N ARG A 258 9.67 -6.92 -16.75
CA ARG A 258 10.55 -7.40 -15.69
C ARG A 258 11.12 -6.20 -14.92
N PHE A 259 11.10 -6.24 -13.60
CA PHE A 259 11.59 -5.17 -12.75
C PHE A 259 12.62 -5.69 -11.74
N GLY A 260 13.77 -5.02 -11.68
CA GLY A 260 14.76 -5.19 -10.62
C GLY A 260 14.31 -4.42 -9.37
N ILE A 261 14.26 -5.11 -8.23
CA ILE A 261 13.69 -4.59 -6.99
C ILE A 261 14.73 -4.73 -5.87
N SER A 262 15.28 -3.61 -5.41
CA SER A 262 16.19 -3.58 -4.24
C SER A 262 15.41 -3.56 -2.93
N SER A 263 16.11 -3.65 -1.80
CA SER A 263 15.49 -3.53 -0.47
C SER A 263 14.87 -2.15 -0.24
N LEU A 264 15.41 -1.10 -0.86
CA LEU A 264 14.96 0.28 -0.73
C LEU A 264 13.93 0.69 -1.81
N SER A 265 13.81 -0.06 -2.91
CA SER A 265 12.88 0.25 -3.99
C SER A 265 11.42 0.13 -3.54
N PHE A 266 10.60 1.11 -3.91
CA PHE A 266 9.16 0.94 -3.87
C PHE A 266 8.73 -0.06 -4.95
N TYR A 267 7.88 -0.99 -4.60
CA TYR A 267 7.22 -1.92 -5.51
C TYR A 267 5.92 -2.39 -4.86
N GLN A 268 4.86 -2.51 -5.62
CA GLN A 268 3.53 -2.85 -5.12
C GLN A 268 3.53 -4.23 -4.43
N VAL A 269 2.92 -4.28 -3.24
CA VAL A 269 2.93 -5.50 -2.41
C VAL A 269 1.89 -6.54 -2.81
N ASN A 270 0.89 -6.15 -3.58
CA ASN A 270 -0.11 -7.02 -4.18
C ASN A 270 0.02 -6.92 -5.71
N ARG A 271 0.72 -7.89 -6.31
CA ARG A 271 1.02 -7.87 -7.74
C ARG A 271 -0.24 -7.96 -8.60
N GLY A 272 -1.19 -8.86 -8.25
CA GLY A 272 -2.41 -9.05 -9.04
C GLY A 272 -3.26 -7.79 -9.11
N ALA A 273 -3.53 -7.16 -7.97
CA ALA A 273 -4.26 -5.90 -7.92
C ALA A 273 -3.49 -4.74 -8.56
N ALA A 274 -2.15 -4.73 -8.47
CA ALA A 274 -1.33 -3.73 -9.14
C ALA A 274 -1.42 -3.83 -10.67
N GLU A 275 -1.52 -5.04 -11.22
CA GLU A 275 -1.76 -5.22 -12.66
C GLU A 275 -3.11 -4.64 -13.11
N LEU A 276 -4.17 -4.82 -12.30
CA LEU A 276 -5.47 -4.20 -12.59
C LEU A 276 -5.39 -2.68 -12.57
N LEU A 277 -4.76 -2.13 -11.53
CA LEU A 277 -4.56 -0.68 -11.36
C LEU A 277 -3.79 -0.08 -12.56
N TYR A 278 -2.67 -0.70 -12.94
CA TYR A 278 -1.81 -0.21 -14.01
C TYR A 278 -2.46 -0.36 -15.39
N ARG A 279 -3.14 -1.48 -15.64
CA ARG A 279 -3.89 -1.65 -16.90
C ARG A 279 -4.98 -0.61 -17.06
N GLU A 280 -5.70 -0.27 -15.98
CA GLU A 280 -6.71 0.78 -16.02
C GLU A 280 -6.08 2.17 -16.26
N ALA A 281 -4.97 2.49 -15.59
CA ALA A 281 -4.23 3.74 -15.81
C ALA A 281 -3.68 3.84 -17.24
N ILE A 282 -3.07 2.76 -17.75
CA ILE A 282 -2.52 2.70 -19.12
C ILE A 282 -3.63 2.84 -20.17
N LYS A 283 -4.76 2.14 -19.99
CA LYS A 283 -5.93 2.24 -20.86
C LYS A 283 -6.43 3.68 -20.96
N ARG A 284 -6.55 4.37 -19.81
CA ARG A 284 -6.98 5.78 -19.79
C ARG A 284 -5.94 6.67 -20.44
N ALA A 285 -4.67 6.53 -20.10
CA ALA A 285 -3.61 7.37 -20.64
C ALA A 285 -3.40 7.21 -22.16
N SER A 286 -3.74 6.06 -22.74
CA SER A 286 -3.68 5.85 -24.19
C SER A 286 -4.90 6.40 -24.93
N SER A 287 -5.97 6.82 -24.23
CA SER A 287 -7.12 7.43 -24.86
C SER A 287 -6.72 8.78 -25.50
N GLY A 288 -7.23 9.06 -26.69
CA GLY A 288 -6.82 10.26 -27.43
C GLY A 288 -5.48 10.17 -28.18
N SER A 289 -4.82 8.99 -28.14
CA SER A 289 -3.56 8.70 -28.86
C SER A 289 -2.49 9.79 -28.70
N PRO A 290 -2.04 10.10 -27.48
CA PRO A 290 -1.02 11.13 -27.26
C PRO A 290 0.31 10.68 -27.87
N GLU A 291 1.08 11.61 -28.46
CA GLU A 291 2.43 11.32 -28.97
C GLU A 291 3.46 11.19 -27.84
N ARG A 292 3.23 11.94 -26.75
CA ARG A 292 4.13 12.00 -25.59
C ARG A 292 3.36 11.98 -24.27
N ILE A 293 3.86 11.21 -23.31
CA ILE A 293 3.31 11.10 -21.97
C ILE A 293 4.38 11.44 -20.93
N ALA A 294 4.01 12.25 -19.93
CA ALA A 294 4.79 12.42 -18.70
C ALA A 294 4.25 11.47 -17.62
N ASP A 295 5.14 10.75 -16.92
CA ASP A 295 4.84 9.90 -15.75
C ASP A 295 5.46 10.56 -14.52
N LEU A 296 4.65 11.31 -13.76
CA LEU A 296 5.10 12.04 -12.56
C LEU A 296 5.06 11.15 -11.33
N TYR A 297 6.10 11.27 -10.50
CA TYR A 297 6.35 10.38 -9.35
C TYR A 297 6.61 8.94 -9.79
N CYS A 298 7.33 8.76 -10.90
CA CYS A 298 7.45 7.47 -11.58
C CYS A 298 8.17 6.38 -10.77
N GLY A 299 8.89 6.72 -9.69
CA GLY A 299 9.63 5.78 -8.87
C GLY A 299 10.62 4.96 -9.71
N ALA A 300 10.52 3.63 -9.65
CA ALA A 300 11.32 2.70 -10.46
C ALA A 300 10.78 2.52 -11.90
N GLY A 301 9.89 3.40 -12.35
CA GLY A 301 9.35 3.42 -13.71
C GLY A 301 8.26 2.39 -14.00
N THR A 302 7.63 1.81 -12.97
CA THR A 302 6.76 0.64 -13.17
C THR A 302 5.56 0.90 -14.06
N ILE A 303 4.88 2.05 -13.95
CA ILE A 303 3.74 2.42 -14.80
C ILE A 303 4.24 2.86 -16.17
N GLY A 304 5.20 3.80 -16.21
CA GLY A 304 5.72 4.37 -17.46
C GLY A 304 6.35 3.33 -18.38
N ILE A 305 7.17 2.40 -17.85
CA ILE A 305 7.78 1.32 -18.62
C ILE A 305 6.72 0.35 -19.15
N SER A 306 5.73 0.00 -18.33
CA SER A 306 4.61 -0.88 -18.75
C SER A 306 3.80 -0.20 -19.86
N PHE A 307 3.59 1.11 -19.76
CA PHE A 307 2.94 1.89 -20.81
C PHE A 307 3.77 1.91 -22.10
N ALA A 308 5.06 2.28 -21.99
CA ALA A 308 5.96 2.40 -23.13
C ALA A 308 6.10 1.09 -23.92
N LYS A 309 6.16 -0.05 -23.20
CA LYS A 309 6.20 -1.39 -23.80
C LYS A 309 4.92 -1.76 -24.53
N ALA A 310 3.77 -1.37 -23.98
CA ALA A 310 2.46 -1.61 -24.60
C ALA A 310 2.21 -0.69 -25.82
N HIS A 311 2.86 0.48 -25.86
CA HIS A 311 2.68 1.52 -26.88
C HIS A 311 4.03 2.01 -27.46
N PRO A 312 4.72 1.21 -28.30
CA PRO A 312 6.07 1.54 -28.79
C PRO A 312 6.16 2.84 -29.60
N GLY A 313 5.05 3.32 -30.14
CA GLY A 313 4.97 4.58 -30.91
C GLY A 313 4.79 5.84 -30.05
N ILE A 314 4.65 5.72 -28.72
CA ILE A 314 4.41 6.83 -27.80
C ILE A 314 5.63 7.02 -26.92
N SER A 315 6.18 8.24 -26.85
CA SER A 315 7.30 8.57 -25.98
C SER A 315 6.84 8.76 -24.54
N VAL A 316 7.58 8.22 -23.58
CA VAL A 316 7.33 8.37 -22.14
C VAL A 316 8.50 9.09 -21.47
N THR A 317 8.21 10.14 -20.70
CA THR A 317 9.20 10.79 -19.83
C THR A 317 8.80 10.61 -18.38
N GLY A 318 9.54 9.77 -17.66
CA GLY A 318 9.37 9.56 -16.21
C GLY A 318 10.07 10.66 -15.41
N VAL A 319 9.38 11.21 -14.42
CA VAL A 319 9.90 12.25 -13.52
C VAL A 319 9.88 11.75 -12.08
N GLU A 320 11.03 11.75 -11.44
CA GLU A 320 11.21 11.30 -10.05
C GLU A 320 12.28 12.18 -9.37
N ILE A 321 12.07 12.51 -8.10
CA ILE A 321 12.98 13.37 -7.35
C ILE A 321 14.15 12.61 -6.74
N ILE A 322 14.03 11.29 -6.60
CA ILE A 322 15.03 10.43 -5.95
C ILE A 322 16.00 9.87 -6.99
N PRO A 323 17.30 10.26 -6.98
CA PRO A 323 18.27 9.85 -8.00
C PRO A 323 18.41 8.34 -8.16
N ASP A 324 18.40 7.59 -7.04
CA ASP A 324 18.51 6.12 -7.07
C ASP A 324 17.29 5.46 -7.72
N ALA A 325 16.11 6.04 -7.58
CA ALA A 325 14.90 5.54 -8.23
C ALA A 325 14.92 5.83 -9.74
N VAL A 326 15.41 7.00 -10.16
CA VAL A 326 15.61 7.35 -11.58
C VAL A 326 16.60 6.38 -12.24
N LYS A 327 17.73 6.12 -11.58
CA LYS A 327 18.71 5.13 -12.05
C LYS A 327 18.07 3.74 -12.20
N ASN A 328 17.30 3.31 -11.20
CA ASN A 328 16.60 2.03 -11.24
C ASN A 328 15.55 1.97 -12.36
N ALA A 329 14.84 3.08 -12.63
CA ALA A 329 13.90 3.17 -13.73
C ALA A 329 14.60 3.03 -15.10
N ALA A 330 15.73 3.67 -15.31
CA ALA A 330 16.52 3.53 -16.53
C ALA A 330 17.03 2.09 -16.73
N GLU A 331 17.57 1.45 -15.68
CA GLU A 331 18.00 0.05 -15.70
C GLU A 331 16.81 -0.90 -15.99
N ASN A 332 15.63 -0.62 -15.46
CA ASN A 332 14.42 -1.39 -15.73
C ASN A 332 13.94 -1.22 -17.17
N ALA A 333 14.04 -0.02 -17.76
CA ALA A 333 13.71 0.19 -19.17
C ALA A 333 14.65 -0.61 -20.09
N GLU A 334 15.95 -0.56 -19.82
CA GLU A 334 16.96 -1.35 -20.53
C GLU A 334 16.70 -2.86 -20.41
N LEU A 335 16.41 -3.36 -19.20
CA LEU A 335 16.07 -4.76 -18.92
C LEU A 335 14.88 -5.25 -19.76
N ASN A 336 13.96 -4.37 -20.12
CA ASN A 336 12.79 -4.67 -20.92
C ASN A 336 12.93 -4.36 -22.42
N GLY A 337 14.07 -3.85 -22.87
CA GLY A 337 14.28 -3.39 -24.24
C GLY A 337 13.36 -2.23 -24.62
N VAL A 338 12.98 -1.38 -23.65
CA VAL A 338 12.12 -0.21 -23.88
C VAL A 338 13.01 0.99 -24.21
N SER A 339 12.98 1.43 -25.47
CA SER A 339 13.78 2.55 -25.98
C SER A 339 13.01 3.86 -26.10
N ASN A 340 11.69 3.83 -25.94
CA ASN A 340 10.79 4.98 -26.00
C ASN A 340 10.44 5.56 -24.62
N ALA A 341 11.20 5.22 -23.57
CA ALA A 341 11.07 5.81 -22.25
C ALA A 341 12.40 6.41 -21.78
N GLU A 342 12.35 7.62 -21.28
CA GLU A 342 13.46 8.32 -20.61
C GLU A 342 13.07 8.74 -19.19
N PHE A 343 14.05 8.90 -18.32
CA PHE A 343 13.81 9.24 -16.92
C PHE A 343 14.67 10.41 -16.48
N ILE A 344 14.06 11.41 -15.86
CA ILE A 344 14.73 12.63 -15.39
C ILE A 344 14.60 12.76 -13.87
N CYS A 345 15.72 13.15 -13.23
CA CYS A 345 15.75 13.47 -11.82
C CYS A 345 15.32 14.91 -11.60
N ALA A 346 14.04 15.13 -11.29
CA ALA A 346 13.47 16.46 -11.08
C ALA A 346 12.29 16.42 -10.12
N ASP A 347 11.98 17.57 -9.51
CA ASP A 347 10.71 17.74 -8.79
C ASP A 347 9.56 17.85 -9.81
N ALA A 348 8.48 17.12 -9.60
CA ALA A 348 7.28 17.16 -10.42
C ALA A 348 6.72 18.60 -10.59
N LEU A 349 6.93 19.45 -9.58
CA LEU A 349 6.54 20.86 -9.64
C LEU A 349 7.31 21.65 -10.70
N THR A 350 8.57 21.34 -10.98
CA THR A 350 9.46 22.11 -11.85
C THR A 350 9.82 21.40 -13.15
N ALA A 351 9.51 20.12 -13.26
CA ALA A 351 9.79 19.32 -14.47
C ALA A 351 9.18 19.92 -15.73
N PRO A 352 9.83 19.85 -16.91
CA PRO A 352 9.25 20.33 -18.16
C PRO A 352 8.01 19.49 -18.52
N LEU A 353 6.86 20.14 -18.68
CA LEU A 353 5.58 19.49 -19.01
C LEU A 353 4.95 20.04 -20.30
N ASP A 354 5.67 20.87 -21.03
CA ASP A 354 5.17 21.45 -22.28
C ASP A 354 5.20 20.43 -23.42
N GLY A 355 4.14 20.39 -24.21
CA GLY A 355 4.00 19.48 -25.35
C GLY A 355 3.68 18.02 -25.03
N PHE A 356 3.33 17.70 -23.78
CA PHE A 356 2.81 16.38 -23.44
C PHE A 356 1.31 16.30 -23.70
N GLY A 357 0.89 15.26 -24.44
CA GLY A 357 -0.52 14.99 -24.70
C GLY A 357 -1.25 14.40 -23.49
N CYS A 358 -0.52 13.69 -22.62
CA CYS A 358 -1.06 13.16 -21.36
C CYS A 358 -0.03 13.28 -20.23
N VAL A 359 -0.52 13.56 -19.03
CA VAL A 359 0.27 13.55 -17.79
C VAL A 359 -0.33 12.50 -16.84
N MET A 360 0.40 11.40 -16.60
CA MET A 360 0.07 10.42 -15.58
C MET A 360 0.65 10.85 -14.24
N ILE A 361 -0.07 10.65 -13.16
CA ILE A 361 0.33 11.09 -11.82
C ILE A 361 -0.01 10.00 -10.81
N ASP A 362 0.99 9.52 -10.06
CA ASP A 362 0.81 8.61 -8.91
C ASP A 362 1.47 9.23 -7.66
N PRO A 363 0.86 10.25 -7.04
CA PRO A 363 1.47 11.01 -5.97
C PRO A 363 1.40 10.25 -4.62
N PRO A 364 2.21 10.66 -3.63
CA PRO A 364 2.11 10.10 -2.28
C PRO A 364 0.74 10.40 -1.64
N ARG A 365 0.44 9.76 -0.50
CA ARG A 365 -0.84 9.89 0.25
C ARG A 365 -1.34 11.32 0.47
N LYS A 366 -0.45 12.31 0.47
CA LYS A 366 -0.83 13.73 0.61
C LYS A 366 -1.49 14.32 -0.64
N GLY A 367 -1.51 13.57 -1.73
CA GLY A 367 -1.92 14.05 -3.06
C GLY A 367 -0.86 14.95 -3.68
N MET A 368 -1.24 15.67 -4.72
CA MET A 368 -0.39 16.69 -5.34
C MET A 368 -0.16 17.87 -4.39
N SER A 369 1.00 18.52 -4.50
CA SER A 369 1.21 19.82 -3.86
C SER A 369 0.28 20.86 -4.49
N GLN A 370 -0.15 21.85 -3.72
CA GLN A 370 -0.96 22.97 -4.24
C GLN A 370 -0.25 23.70 -5.40
N GLY A 371 1.08 23.78 -5.35
CA GLY A 371 1.89 24.33 -6.42
C GLY A 371 1.77 23.54 -7.73
N LEU A 372 1.83 22.21 -7.66
CA LEU A 372 1.68 21.35 -8.84
C LEU A 372 0.26 21.41 -9.40
N VAL A 373 -0.77 21.35 -8.55
CA VAL A 373 -2.18 21.51 -8.99
C VAL A 373 -2.35 22.87 -9.70
N GLY A 374 -1.88 23.97 -9.09
CA GLY A 374 -1.97 25.30 -9.69
C GLY A 374 -1.19 25.42 -11.01
N ARG A 375 -0.06 24.69 -11.15
CA ARG A 375 0.70 24.63 -12.39
C ARG A 375 -0.07 23.88 -13.48
N LEU A 376 -0.61 22.69 -13.19
CA LEU A 376 -1.41 21.92 -14.15
C LEU A 376 -2.64 22.69 -14.61
N CYS A 377 -3.30 23.42 -13.70
CA CYS A 377 -4.41 24.31 -14.04
C CYS A 377 -4.02 25.45 -15.00
N ARG A 378 -2.76 25.90 -14.97
CA ARG A 378 -2.24 26.97 -15.89
C ARG A 378 -1.80 26.43 -17.23
N ILE A 379 -0.95 25.37 -17.25
CA ILE A 379 -0.39 24.83 -18.50
C ILE A 379 -1.41 24.00 -19.26
N LYS A 380 -2.42 23.49 -18.58
CA LYS A 380 -3.56 22.75 -19.12
C LYS A 380 -3.15 21.63 -20.09
N PRO A 381 -2.38 20.60 -19.63
CA PRO A 381 -2.18 19.42 -20.47
C PRO A 381 -3.54 18.86 -20.91
N PRO A 382 -3.68 18.43 -22.17
CA PRO A 382 -4.98 17.99 -22.70
C PRO A 382 -5.63 16.87 -21.91
N HIS A 383 -4.81 16.00 -21.32
CA HIS A 383 -5.25 14.83 -20.57
C HIS A 383 -4.40 14.65 -19.31
N ILE A 384 -5.04 14.34 -18.18
CA ILE A 384 -4.39 13.98 -16.91
C ILE A 384 -4.97 12.67 -16.46
N VAL A 385 -4.15 11.65 -16.21
CA VAL A 385 -4.55 10.40 -15.54
C VAL A 385 -4.02 10.42 -14.12
N TYR A 386 -4.90 10.25 -13.14
CA TYR A 386 -4.56 10.32 -11.71
C TYR A 386 -4.78 8.96 -11.06
N VAL A 387 -3.70 8.36 -10.56
CA VAL A 387 -3.70 7.20 -9.67
C VAL A 387 -3.58 7.71 -8.24
N SER A 388 -4.36 7.18 -7.30
CA SER A 388 -4.35 7.68 -5.91
C SER A 388 -4.62 6.59 -4.90
N CYS A 389 -3.80 6.53 -3.86
CA CYS A 389 -4.02 5.67 -2.70
C CYS A 389 -4.86 6.33 -1.57
N GLU A 390 -5.34 7.57 -1.78
CA GLU A 390 -6.09 8.32 -0.78
C GLU A 390 -7.25 9.09 -1.42
N PRO A 391 -8.48 8.57 -1.37
CA PRO A 391 -9.64 9.18 -2.02
C PRO A 391 -9.93 10.62 -1.62
N ALA A 392 -9.61 11.00 -0.37
CA ALA A 392 -9.88 12.35 0.11
C ALA A 392 -8.98 13.39 -0.57
N THR A 393 -7.70 13.07 -0.79
CA THR A 393 -6.78 13.97 -1.49
C THR A 393 -7.06 14.00 -2.99
N LEU A 394 -7.44 12.86 -3.59
CA LEU A 394 -7.90 12.81 -4.97
C LEU A 394 -9.12 13.72 -5.19
N ALA A 395 -10.14 13.62 -4.35
CA ALA A 395 -11.35 14.43 -4.46
C ALA A 395 -11.07 15.94 -4.29
N ARG A 396 -10.13 16.31 -3.39
CA ARG A 396 -9.66 17.69 -3.21
C ARG A 396 -8.98 18.21 -4.48
N ASP A 397 -8.07 17.45 -5.05
CA ASP A 397 -7.31 17.84 -6.23
C ASP A 397 -8.20 17.87 -7.47
N ALA A 398 -9.17 16.93 -7.57
CA ALA A 398 -10.20 16.90 -8.61
C ALA A 398 -11.05 18.18 -8.62
N ALA A 399 -11.48 18.65 -7.44
CA ALA A 399 -12.24 19.90 -7.33
C ALA A 399 -11.49 21.10 -7.93
N ALA A 400 -10.18 21.18 -7.72
CA ALA A 400 -9.34 22.25 -8.29
C ALA A 400 -9.19 22.13 -9.82
N LEU A 401 -8.96 20.92 -10.33
CA LEU A 401 -8.86 20.67 -11.78
C LEU A 401 -10.17 20.97 -12.50
N ILE A 402 -11.30 20.53 -11.93
CA ILE A 402 -12.64 20.83 -12.47
C ILE A 402 -12.89 22.34 -12.48
N SER A 403 -12.55 23.04 -11.41
CA SER A 403 -12.68 24.50 -11.34
C SER A 403 -11.82 25.23 -12.39
N ALA A 404 -10.75 24.61 -12.86
CA ALA A 404 -9.90 25.11 -13.93
C ALA A 404 -10.40 24.77 -15.34
N GLY A 405 -11.53 24.05 -15.46
CA GLY A 405 -12.19 23.73 -16.72
C GLY A 405 -12.00 22.30 -17.22
N TYR A 406 -11.37 21.41 -16.43
CA TYR A 406 -11.31 20.00 -16.78
C TYR A 406 -12.66 19.31 -16.56
N ARG A 407 -12.98 18.36 -17.41
CA ARG A 407 -14.03 17.38 -17.20
C ARG A 407 -13.42 16.12 -16.62
N MET A 408 -13.88 15.71 -15.47
CA MET A 408 -13.48 14.46 -14.84
C MET A 408 -14.29 13.30 -15.41
N ALA A 409 -13.63 12.20 -15.73
CA ALA A 409 -14.26 10.93 -16.05
C ALA A 409 -14.76 10.21 -14.79
N ASP A 410 -15.28 8.98 -14.95
CA ASP A 410 -15.60 8.11 -13.84
C ASP A 410 -14.37 7.76 -13.02
N VAL A 411 -14.58 7.44 -11.74
CA VAL A 411 -13.53 6.98 -10.83
C VAL A 411 -13.65 5.47 -10.68
N THR A 412 -12.55 4.76 -10.94
CA THR A 412 -12.46 3.32 -10.76
C THR A 412 -11.66 2.99 -9.50
N PRO A 413 -12.31 2.53 -8.42
CA PRO A 413 -11.62 2.03 -7.24
C PRO A 413 -11.00 0.65 -7.51
N VAL A 414 -9.83 0.37 -6.90
CA VAL A 414 -9.13 -0.92 -6.98
C VAL A 414 -8.82 -1.43 -5.58
N ASP A 415 -9.14 -2.69 -5.31
CA ASP A 415 -8.84 -3.32 -4.04
C ASP A 415 -7.41 -3.84 -3.98
N MET A 416 -6.47 -2.94 -3.74
CA MET A 416 -5.05 -3.26 -3.57
C MET A 416 -4.76 -4.02 -2.28
N PHE A 417 -5.57 -3.82 -1.23
CA PHE A 417 -5.30 -4.31 0.13
C PHE A 417 -6.51 -5.00 0.75
N PRO A 418 -6.90 -6.20 0.29
CA PRO A 418 -7.96 -7.00 0.90
C PRO A 418 -7.80 -7.16 2.42
N GLY A 419 -8.90 -7.05 3.15
CA GLY A 419 -8.94 -7.10 4.62
C GLY A 419 -8.59 -5.78 5.31
N THR A 420 -8.40 -4.67 4.56
CA THR A 420 -8.12 -3.33 5.10
C THR A 420 -9.05 -2.29 4.51
N GLY A 421 -9.13 -1.11 5.14
CA GLY A 421 -9.94 0.01 4.62
C GLY A 421 -9.24 0.85 3.54
N ALA A 422 -8.04 0.49 3.11
CA ALA A 422 -7.34 1.19 2.03
C ALA A 422 -7.95 0.82 0.67
N VAL A 423 -8.05 1.82 -0.21
CA VAL A 423 -8.54 1.67 -1.58
C VAL A 423 -7.71 2.57 -2.49
N GLU A 424 -7.24 2.00 -3.62
CA GLU A 424 -6.62 2.76 -4.69
C GLU A 424 -7.71 3.24 -5.66
N CYS A 425 -7.46 4.32 -6.36
CA CYS A 425 -8.39 4.88 -7.33
C CYS A 425 -7.65 5.29 -8.61
N VAL A 426 -8.31 5.13 -9.75
CA VAL A 426 -7.89 5.71 -11.02
C VAL A 426 -9.01 6.54 -11.59
N THR A 427 -8.70 7.74 -12.04
CA THR A 427 -9.60 8.61 -12.82
C THR A 427 -8.78 9.43 -13.81
N ASP A 428 -9.45 10.07 -14.74
CA ASP A 428 -8.80 10.97 -15.68
C ASP A 428 -9.59 12.26 -15.90
N PHE A 429 -8.89 13.26 -16.40
CA PHE A 429 -9.39 14.60 -16.62
C PHE A 429 -9.02 15.02 -18.02
N VAL A 430 -9.98 15.54 -18.78
CA VAL A 430 -9.78 16.05 -20.13
C VAL A 430 -10.29 17.48 -20.26
N ILE A 431 -9.65 18.29 -21.09
CA ILE A 431 -10.09 19.65 -21.38
C ILE A 431 -11.09 19.65 -22.51
#